data_c94dee2f7d684f4f1632ed69ca153575
#
_entry.id   c94dee2f7d684f4f1632ed69ca153575
#
_cell.length_a   1.000
_cell.length_b   1.000
_cell.length_c   1.000
_cell.angle_alpha   90.00
_cell.angle_beta   90.00
_cell.angle_gamma   90.00
#
_symmetry.space_group_name_H-M   'P 1'
#
loop_
_entity.id
_entity.type
_entity.pdbx_description
1 polymer ?
#
loop_
_entity_poly.entity_id
_entity_poly.type
_entity_poly.pdbx_seq_one_letter_code
_entity_poly.pdbx_strand_id
1 'polypeptide(L)' 'MSKVKFFSSVEYDDFEYFEETINNFLSDDVEELIKIEFKVNNSNTYVVMIVYNGYDD' A
#
# COMPACT_ATOMS: atom_id res chain seq x y z
N MET A 1 1.91 12.55 -12.92
CA MET A 1 2.87 12.76 -11.82
C MET A 1 2.79 11.62 -10.82
N SER A 2 3.95 11.10 -10.43
CA SER A 2 3.96 9.95 -9.53
C SER A 2 3.60 10.31 -8.10
N LYS A 3 2.91 9.42 -7.44
CA LYS A 3 2.52 9.56 -6.04
C LYS A 3 3.06 8.38 -5.24
N VAL A 4 3.15 8.56 -3.94
CA VAL A 4 3.59 7.51 -3.03
C VAL A 4 2.53 7.30 -1.96
N LYS A 5 2.21 6.04 -1.69
CA LYS A 5 1.29 5.68 -0.63
C LYS A 5 1.96 4.65 0.28
N PHE A 6 1.87 4.89 1.59
CA PHE A 6 2.39 3.95 2.58
C PHE A 6 1.25 3.33 3.37
N PHE A 7 1.37 2.03 3.64
CA PHE A 7 0.47 1.30 4.51
C PHE A 7 1.30 0.62 5.59
N SER A 8 0.82 0.68 6.84
CA SER A 8 1.48 0.01 7.96
C SER A 8 0.49 -0.91 8.65
N SER A 9 0.92 -2.16 8.88
CA SER A 9 0.05 -3.15 9.49
C SER A 9 -0.31 -2.81 10.94
N VAL A 10 0.44 -1.93 11.58
CA VAL A 10 0.19 -1.54 12.96
C VAL A 10 -1.16 -0.82 13.11
N GLU A 11 -1.68 -0.26 12.04
CA GLU A 11 -2.95 0.48 12.06
C GLU A 11 -4.16 -0.42 11.88
N TYR A 12 -3.95 -1.72 11.70
CA TYR A 12 -5.02 -2.68 11.41
C TYR A 12 -5.03 -3.79 12.44
N ASP A 13 -6.22 -4.24 12.83
CA ASP A 13 -6.37 -5.27 13.85
C ASP A 13 -6.06 -6.66 13.34
N ASP A 14 -6.28 -6.92 12.06
CA ASP A 14 -5.93 -8.20 11.50
C ASP A 14 -5.29 -8.05 10.12
N PHE A 15 -4.51 -9.07 9.77
CA PHE A 15 -3.71 -9.03 8.55
C PHE A 15 -4.56 -9.11 7.29
N GLU A 16 -5.68 -9.81 7.35
CA GLU A 16 -6.58 -9.91 6.19
C GLU A 16 -7.16 -8.55 5.82
N TYR A 17 -7.53 -7.77 6.83
CA TYR A 17 -8.05 -6.45 6.59
C TYR A 17 -6.97 -5.53 6.01
N PHE A 18 -5.74 -5.68 6.49
CA PHE A 18 -4.60 -4.94 5.96
C PHE A 18 -4.40 -5.25 4.47
N GLU A 19 -4.39 -6.54 4.11
CA GLU A 19 -4.25 -6.95 2.72
C GLU A 19 -5.40 -6.45 1.85
N GLU A 20 -6.61 -6.57 2.35
CA GLU A 20 -7.80 -6.14 1.62
C GLU A 20 -7.76 -4.65 1.33
N THR A 21 -7.33 -3.86 2.32
CA THR A 21 -7.21 -2.41 2.15
C THR A 21 -6.22 -2.07 1.04
N ILE A 22 -5.08 -2.75 1.02
CA ILE A 22 -4.08 -2.53 -0.03
C ILE A 22 -4.62 -2.92 -1.39
N ASN A 23 -5.29 -4.07 -1.48
CA ASN A 23 -5.84 -4.54 -2.75
C ASN A 23 -6.93 -3.60 -3.27
N ASN A 24 -7.76 -3.06 -2.38
CA ASN A 24 -8.78 -2.09 -2.77
C ASN A 24 -8.14 -0.81 -3.27
N PHE A 25 -7.08 -0.36 -2.63
CA PHE A 25 -6.36 0.82 -3.08
C PHE A 25 -5.79 0.60 -4.48
N LEU A 26 -5.15 -0.55 -4.71
CA LEU A 26 -4.58 -0.86 -6.01
C LEU A 26 -5.64 -0.90 -7.11
N SER A 27 -6.82 -1.40 -6.77
CA SER A 27 -7.93 -1.50 -7.73
C SER A 27 -8.59 -0.15 -8.01
N ASP A 28 -8.76 0.68 -6.98
CA ASP A 28 -9.60 1.87 -7.07
C ASP A 28 -8.82 3.14 -7.40
N ASP A 29 -7.58 3.24 -6.92
CA ASP A 29 -6.85 4.51 -6.98
C ASP A 29 -5.62 4.49 -7.88
N VAL A 30 -5.17 3.30 -8.27
CA VAL A 30 -3.94 3.17 -9.05
C VAL A 30 -4.27 2.93 -10.51
N GLU A 31 -3.96 3.91 -11.36
CA GLU A 31 -4.07 3.74 -12.80
C GLU A 31 -2.86 2.98 -13.32
N GLU A 32 -1.67 3.38 -12.86
CA GLU A 32 -0.44 2.73 -13.25
C GLU A 32 0.43 2.47 -12.04
N LEU A 33 0.77 1.22 -11.80
CA LEU A 33 1.67 0.84 -10.73
C LEU A 33 3.11 0.94 -11.21
N ILE A 34 3.91 1.79 -10.57
CA ILE A 34 5.31 1.97 -10.92
C ILE A 34 6.19 1.05 -10.09
N LYS A 35 5.95 1.00 -8.79
CA LYS A 35 6.77 0.21 -7.88
C LYS A 35 5.98 -0.13 -6.63
N ILE A 36 6.20 -1.32 -6.10
CA ILE A 36 5.67 -1.69 -4.81
C ILE A 36 6.80 -2.35 -4.01
N GLU A 37 6.98 -1.92 -2.78
CA GLU A 37 7.97 -2.49 -1.88
C GLU A 37 7.30 -2.92 -0.59
N PHE A 38 7.79 -4.01 -0.05
CA PHE A 38 7.26 -4.61 1.17
C PHE A 38 8.42 -4.78 2.14
N LYS A 39 8.26 -4.27 3.35
CA LYS A 39 9.28 -4.37 4.39
C LYS A 39 8.70 -4.86 5.69
N VAL A 40 9.50 -5.59 6.45
CA VAL A 40 9.17 -6.06 7.79
C VAL A 40 10.20 -5.44 8.73
N ASN A 41 9.75 -4.75 9.76
CA ASN A 41 10.66 -4.19 10.74
C ASN A 41 10.83 -5.13 11.95
N ASN A 42 11.67 -4.72 12.89
CA ASN A 42 12.02 -5.56 14.04
C ASN A 42 10.86 -5.82 15.01
N SER A 43 9.76 -5.09 14.86
CA SER A 43 8.59 -5.25 15.72
C SER A 43 7.51 -6.10 15.06
N ASN A 44 7.86 -6.84 14.01
CA ASN A 44 6.90 -7.62 13.22
C ASN A 44 5.82 -6.74 12.58
N THR A 45 6.14 -5.49 12.33
CA THR A 45 5.25 -4.59 11.62
C THR A 45 5.59 -4.62 10.13
N TYR A 46 4.57 -4.77 9.31
CA TYR A 46 4.73 -4.78 7.87
C TYR A 46 4.44 -3.40 7.31
N VAL A 47 5.30 -2.94 6.41
CA VAL A 47 5.11 -1.64 5.75
C VAL A 47 5.14 -1.88 4.26
N VAL A 48 4.15 -1.34 3.57
CA VAL A 48 4.06 -1.44 2.11
C VAL A 48 4.15 -0.04 1.55
N MET A 49 5.05 0.16 0.60
CA MET A 49 5.20 1.43 -0.12
C MET A 49 4.78 1.21 -1.57
N ILE A 50 3.86 2.03 -2.05
CA ILE A 50 3.36 1.95 -3.41
C ILE A 50 3.69 3.26 -4.12
N VAL A 51 4.41 3.17 -5.23
CA VAL A 51 4.66 4.30 -6.12
C VAL A 51 3.78 4.11 -7.35
N TYR A 52 2.96 5.11 -7.66
CA TYR A 52 1.92 4.93 -8.66
C TYR A 52 1.52 6.25 -9.30
N ASN A 53 0.80 6.12 -10.41
CA ASN A 53 0.06 7.24 -10.98
C ASN A 53 -1.42 7.01 -10.74
N GLY A 54 -2.11 8.04 -10.26
CA GLY A 54 -3.54 7.96 -10.03
C GLY A 54 -4.34 8.39 -11.24
N TYR A 55 -5.66 8.20 -11.15
CA TYR A 55 -6.53 8.52 -12.27
C TYR A 55 -6.69 10.01 -12.53
N ASP A 56 -6.41 10.82 -11.51
CA ASP A 56 -6.55 12.27 -11.60
C ASP A 56 -5.26 13.01 -11.95
N ASP A 57 -4.22 12.25 -12.24
CA ASP A 57 -2.90 12.84 -12.55
C ASP A 57 -2.72 13.19 -14.00
#